data_f16fc6b958ae23a378cf0a67973032d4
#
_entry.id   f16fc6b958ae23a378cf0a67973032d4
#
_cell.length_a   1.000
_cell.length_b   1.000
_cell.length_c   1.000
_cell.angle_alpha   90.00
_cell.angle_beta   90.00
_cell.angle_gamma   90.00
#
_symmetry.space_group_name_H-M   'P 1'
#
loop_
_entity.id
_entity.type
_entity.pdbx_description
1 polymer ?
#
loop_
_entity_poly.entity_id
_entity_poly.type
_entity_poly.pdbx_seq_one_letter_code
_entity_poly.pdbx_strand_id
1 'polypeptide(L)'
;MKKILLIISAIVTAATLNAASSTPKGFTDDLDAAINSSKKSGKTVYAVFSGSDWCYWCKVLEQGYLSKEEFVKEASENFELVYIDMPRDKSLLSEKAQKNNPLLLKKYGIRGFPTVMFIKINGEGVVAPRPAKETTPKEYAIKLAKEAKKISQESKTK
;
A
#
# COMPACT_ATOMS: atom_id res chain seq x y z
N MET A 1 44.20 1.68 48.94
CA MET A 1 43.63 2.79 48.13
C MET A 1 43.11 2.17 46.84
N LYS A 2 41.80 1.83 46.77
CA LYS A 2 41.15 1.22 45.58
C LYS A 2 40.60 2.34 44.66
N LYS A 3 41.15 2.42 43.46
CA LYS A 3 40.66 3.37 42.45
C LYS A 3 39.43 2.76 41.78
N ILE A 4 38.25 3.36 42.01
CA ILE A 4 37.00 3.00 41.34
C ILE A 4 37.00 3.71 39.99
N LEU A 5 37.08 2.92 38.87
CA LEU A 5 36.93 3.43 37.53
C LEU A 5 35.42 3.48 37.22
N LEU A 6 34.87 4.70 37.15
CA LEU A 6 33.50 4.93 36.67
C LEU A 6 33.49 4.88 35.13
N ILE A 7 32.95 3.80 34.56
CA ILE A 7 32.67 3.68 33.13
C ILE A 7 31.34 4.37 32.89
N ILE A 8 31.37 5.58 32.33
CA ILE A 8 30.18 6.29 31.85
C ILE A 8 29.83 5.68 30.48
N SER A 9 28.83 4.79 30.45
CA SER A 9 28.26 4.26 29.23
C SER A 9 27.35 5.32 28.61
N ALA A 10 27.82 5.97 27.53
CA ALA A 10 27.03 6.91 26.75
C ALA A 10 26.02 6.06 25.91
N ILE A 11 24.76 6.04 26.33
CA ILE A 11 23.65 5.50 25.53
C ILE A 11 23.39 6.51 24.40
N VAL A 12 23.92 6.23 23.21
CA VAL A 12 23.52 6.95 21.98
C VAL A 12 22.15 6.45 21.59
N THR A 13 21.11 7.17 21.98
CA THR A 13 19.76 6.98 21.45
C THR A 13 19.76 7.50 20.01
N ALA A 14 19.87 6.61 19.05
CA ALA A 14 19.61 6.92 17.65
C ALA A 14 18.13 7.28 17.51
N ALA A 15 17.85 8.59 17.46
CA ALA A 15 16.54 9.09 17.06
C ALA A 15 16.33 8.71 15.58
N THR A 16 15.54 7.67 15.32
CA THR A 16 15.06 7.38 13.97
C THR A 16 14.16 8.54 13.55
N LEU A 17 14.69 9.40 12.68
CA LEU A 17 13.87 10.38 11.96
C LEU A 17 12.83 9.59 11.16
N ASN A 18 11.61 9.50 11.69
CA ASN A 18 10.45 9.06 10.92
C ASN A 18 10.18 10.15 9.88
N ALA A 19 10.68 9.96 8.67
CA ALA A 19 10.25 10.73 7.52
C ALA A 19 8.71 10.59 7.43
N ALA A 20 8.02 11.72 7.25
CA ALA A 20 6.57 11.71 7.07
C ALA A 20 6.25 10.87 5.82
N SER A 21 5.77 9.66 6.02
CA SER A 21 5.40 8.75 4.92
C SER A 21 4.07 9.20 4.33
N SER A 22 4.00 9.28 3.00
CA SER A 22 2.74 9.50 2.27
C SER A 22 1.82 8.29 2.26
N THR A 23 2.28 7.16 2.80
CA THR A 23 1.55 5.89 2.80
C THR A 23 0.46 5.88 3.87
N PRO A 24 -0.81 5.64 3.53
CA PRO A 24 -1.90 5.58 4.48
C PRO A 24 -1.67 4.47 5.53
N LYS A 25 -2.17 4.69 6.76
CA LYS A 25 -2.08 3.69 7.83
C LYS A 25 -2.70 2.37 7.39
N GLY A 26 -1.99 1.26 7.63
CA GLY A 26 -2.43 -0.08 7.24
C GLY A 26 -1.98 -0.51 5.84
N PHE A 27 -1.36 0.38 5.08
CA PHE A 27 -0.75 0.06 3.80
C PHE A 27 0.78 -0.05 3.93
N THR A 28 1.39 -0.77 3.00
CA THR A 28 2.85 -0.77 2.76
C THR A 28 3.17 -0.11 1.44
N ASP A 29 4.37 0.45 1.29
CA ASP A 29 4.92 0.96 0.02
C ASP A 29 5.77 -0.09 -0.72
N ASP A 30 5.90 -1.29 -0.15
CA ASP A 30 6.72 -2.39 -0.67
C ASP A 30 5.86 -3.47 -1.32
N LEU A 31 5.70 -3.40 -2.64
CA LEU A 31 4.93 -4.38 -3.40
C LEU A 31 5.53 -5.80 -3.34
N ASP A 32 6.87 -5.92 -3.34
CA ASP A 32 7.51 -7.23 -3.31
C ASP A 32 7.29 -7.92 -1.96
N ALA A 33 7.36 -7.16 -0.87
CA ALA A 33 7.02 -7.65 0.45
C ALA A 33 5.56 -8.10 0.53
N ALA A 34 4.63 -7.31 -0.04
CA ALA A 34 3.21 -7.66 -0.08
C ALA A 34 2.93 -8.92 -0.92
N ILE A 35 3.58 -9.09 -2.07
CA ILE A 35 3.46 -10.32 -2.89
C ILE A 35 4.00 -11.53 -2.11
N ASN A 36 5.11 -11.38 -1.39
CA ASN A 36 5.65 -12.46 -0.57
C ASN A 36 4.73 -12.81 0.62
N SER A 37 4.09 -11.82 1.23
CA SER A 37 3.06 -12.02 2.25
C SER A 37 1.84 -12.72 1.67
N SER A 38 1.37 -12.28 0.49
CA SER A 38 0.26 -12.88 -0.26
C SER A 38 0.46 -14.37 -0.53
N LYS A 39 1.69 -14.79 -0.89
CA LYS A 39 2.01 -16.21 -1.07
C LYS A 39 1.82 -17.06 0.18
N LYS A 40 2.03 -16.47 1.35
CA LYS A 40 1.89 -17.15 2.65
C LYS A 40 0.44 -17.11 3.18
N SER A 41 -0.20 -15.95 3.06
CA SER A 41 -1.56 -15.72 3.59
C SER A 41 -2.67 -16.19 2.67
N GLY A 42 -2.39 -16.39 1.37
CA GLY A 42 -3.40 -16.64 0.34
C GLY A 42 -4.24 -15.43 -0.06
N LYS A 43 -3.98 -14.25 0.51
CA LYS A 43 -4.68 -13.00 0.20
C LYS A 43 -4.24 -12.44 -1.15
N THR A 44 -5.14 -11.75 -1.83
CA THR A 44 -4.79 -10.96 -3.02
C THR A 44 -4.12 -9.65 -2.62
N VAL A 45 -3.18 -9.13 -3.42
CA VAL A 45 -2.65 -7.79 -3.21
C VAL A 45 -3.60 -6.76 -3.80
N TYR A 46 -4.03 -5.78 -3.00
CA TYR A 46 -4.76 -4.59 -3.44
C TYR A 46 -3.76 -3.43 -3.52
N ALA A 47 -3.41 -3.04 -4.74
CA ALA A 47 -2.42 -2.00 -5.00
C ALA A 47 -3.10 -0.72 -5.49
N VAL A 48 -2.74 0.41 -4.88
CA VAL A 48 -3.19 1.75 -5.26
C VAL A 48 -2.02 2.54 -5.80
N PHE A 49 -2.10 2.96 -7.06
CA PHE A 49 -1.15 3.88 -7.68
C PHE A 49 -1.69 5.30 -7.55
N SER A 50 -0.88 6.18 -6.94
CA SER A 50 -1.31 7.50 -6.47
C SER A 50 -0.27 8.59 -6.74
N GLY A 51 -0.68 9.84 -6.58
CA GLY A 51 0.16 11.04 -6.53
C GLY A 51 -0.29 11.90 -5.36
N SER A 52 0.13 11.55 -4.15
CA SER A 52 -0.43 12.02 -2.86
C SER A 52 -0.43 13.54 -2.71
N ASP A 53 0.60 14.24 -3.18
CA ASP A 53 0.77 15.68 -2.99
C ASP A 53 0.13 16.53 -4.10
N TRP A 54 -0.15 15.97 -5.27
CA TRP A 54 -0.63 16.74 -6.43
C TRP A 54 -1.95 16.24 -7.05
N CYS A 55 -2.33 14.96 -6.87
CA CYS A 55 -3.48 14.36 -7.54
C CYS A 55 -4.77 14.56 -6.73
N TYR A 56 -5.65 15.44 -7.17
CA TYR A 56 -6.92 15.70 -6.49
C TYR A 56 -7.77 14.44 -6.24
N TRP A 57 -8.00 13.64 -7.27
CA TRP A 57 -8.82 12.43 -7.15
C TRP A 57 -8.17 11.33 -6.31
N CYS A 58 -6.83 11.34 -6.20
CA CYS A 58 -6.12 10.46 -5.29
C CYS A 58 -6.42 10.84 -3.83
N LYS A 59 -6.40 12.14 -3.51
CA LYS A 59 -6.75 12.66 -2.19
C LYS A 59 -8.21 12.35 -1.83
N VAL A 60 -9.13 12.49 -2.80
CA VAL A 60 -10.55 12.12 -2.60
C VAL A 60 -10.70 10.63 -2.26
N LEU A 61 -10.01 9.75 -3.01
CA LEU A 61 -10.03 8.31 -2.75
C LEU A 61 -9.42 7.98 -1.39
N GLU A 62 -8.26 8.55 -1.09
CA GLU A 62 -7.54 8.30 0.16
C GLU A 62 -8.34 8.77 1.36
N GLN A 63 -8.72 10.05 1.40
CA GLN A 63 -9.43 10.66 2.53
C GLN A 63 -10.86 10.13 2.70
N GLY A 64 -11.53 9.82 1.59
CA GLY A 64 -12.89 9.30 1.61
C GLY A 64 -12.97 7.82 1.99
N TYR A 65 -11.95 7.03 1.66
CA TYR A 65 -12.02 5.57 1.77
C TYR A 65 -10.78 4.95 2.42
N LEU A 66 -9.59 5.08 1.80
CA LEU A 66 -8.42 4.26 2.14
C LEU A 66 -7.88 4.53 3.54
N SER A 67 -7.97 5.78 4.04
CA SER A 67 -7.53 6.17 5.38
C SER A 67 -8.58 5.89 6.47
N LYS A 68 -9.76 5.39 6.10
CA LYS A 68 -10.83 5.09 7.06
C LYS A 68 -10.56 3.76 7.74
N GLU A 69 -10.64 3.74 9.07
CA GLU A 69 -10.38 2.53 9.87
C GLU A 69 -11.27 1.36 9.46
N GLU A 70 -12.55 1.63 9.17
CA GLU A 70 -13.52 0.63 8.72
C GLU A 70 -13.15 0.02 7.36
N PHE A 71 -12.55 0.81 6.43
CA PHE A 71 -12.01 0.28 5.17
C PHE A 71 -10.80 -0.62 5.45
N VAL A 72 -9.82 -0.10 6.19
CA VAL A 72 -8.57 -0.81 6.46
C VAL A 72 -8.83 -2.13 7.17
N LYS A 73 -9.68 -2.13 8.18
CA LYS A 73 -10.08 -3.32 8.94
C LYS A 73 -10.70 -4.37 8.02
N GLU A 74 -11.73 -4.01 7.27
CA GLU A 74 -12.45 -4.93 6.39
C GLU A 74 -11.57 -5.43 5.24
N ALA A 75 -10.81 -4.52 4.60
CA ALA A 75 -9.96 -4.86 3.46
C ALA A 75 -8.80 -5.77 3.88
N SER A 76 -8.19 -5.56 5.05
CA SER A 76 -7.06 -6.35 5.54
C SER A 76 -7.41 -7.83 5.79
N GLU A 77 -8.68 -8.18 5.91
CA GLU A 77 -9.11 -9.58 6.01
C GLU A 77 -8.86 -10.37 4.72
N ASN A 78 -8.94 -9.69 3.57
CA ASN A 78 -8.90 -10.31 2.25
C ASN A 78 -7.69 -9.90 1.40
N PHE A 79 -7.01 -8.80 1.77
CA PHE A 79 -5.96 -8.19 0.97
C PHE A 79 -4.69 -7.90 1.75
N GLU A 80 -3.55 -7.97 1.05
CA GLU A 80 -2.33 -7.25 1.39
C GLU A 80 -2.44 -5.86 0.76
N LEU A 81 -2.42 -4.80 1.57
CA LEU A 81 -2.69 -3.43 1.12
C LEU A 81 -1.40 -2.71 0.75
N VAL A 82 -1.31 -2.22 -0.48
CA VAL A 82 -0.12 -1.56 -1.04
C VAL A 82 -0.46 -0.19 -1.60
N TYR A 83 0.37 0.80 -1.29
CA TYR A 83 0.23 2.17 -1.79
C TYR A 83 1.50 2.58 -2.53
N ILE A 84 1.41 2.67 -3.85
CA ILE A 84 2.50 3.03 -4.75
C ILE A 84 2.34 4.51 -5.09
N ASP A 85 3.07 5.34 -4.37
CA ASP A 85 2.97 6.79 -4.52
C ASP A 85 3.98 7.36 -5.52
N MET A 86 3.55 8.36 -6.26
CA MET A 86 4.35 9.15 -7.19
C MET A 86 4.26 10.63 -6.86
N PRO A 87 4.71 11.06 -5.68
CA PRO A 87 4.65 12.46 -5.29
C PRO A 87 5.66 13.29 -6.09
N ARG A 88 5.44 14.60 -6.16
CA ARG A 88 6.43 15.57 -6.65
C ARG A 88 7.58 15.71 -5.66
N ASP A 89 7.25 15.78 -4.37
CA ASP A 89 8.22 15.80 -3.29
C ASP A 89 8.72 14.36 -2.99
N LYS A 90 9.91 14.04 -3.51
CA LYS A 90 10.52 12.71 -3.36
C LYS A 90 10.95 12.39 -1.93
N SER A 91 11.06 13.40 -1.06
CA SER A 91 11.38 13.18 0.36
C SER A 91 10.29 12.42 1.12
N LEU A 92 9.06 12.38 0.58
CA LEU A 92 7.95 11.60 1.11
C LEU A 92 8.09 10.08 0.89
N LEU A 93 9.07 9.64 0.10
CA LEU A 93 9.29 8.25 -0.24
C LEU A 93 10.59 7.71 0.35
N SER A 94 10.59 6.42 0.71
CA SER A 94 11.83 5.70 0.96
C SER A 94 12.70 5.65 -0.31
N GLU A 95 14.02 5.51 -0.17
CA GLU A 95 14.93 5.37 -1.33
C GLU A 95 14.55 4.18 -2.23
N LYS A 96 14.08 3.10 -1.61
CA LYS A 96 13.58 1.92 -2.32
C LYS A 96 12.36 2.28 -3.18
N ALA A 97 11.38 2.99 -2.61
CA ALA A 97 10.18 3.40 -3.31
C ALA A 97 10.50 4.38 -4.45
N GLN A 98 11.41 5.35 -4.23
CA GLN A 98 11.84 6.27 -5.29
C GLN A 98 12.39 5.56 -6.53
N LYS A 99 13.14 4.47 -6.34
CA LYS A 99 13.73 3.66 -7.42
C LYS A 99 12.69 2.73 -8.07
N ASN A 100 11.85 2.08 -7.26
CA ASN A 100 10.97 1.02 -7.72
C ASN A 100 9.65 1.53 -8.30
N ASN A 101 9.04 2.58 -7.73
CA ASN A 101 7.71 3.01 -8.14
C ASN A 101 7.61 3.37 -9.64
N PRO A 102 8.56 4.08 -10.27
CA PRO A 102 8.53 4.31 -11.71
C PRO A 102 8.56 3.03 -12.56
N LEU A 103 9.29 2.01 -12.09
CA LEU A 103 9.36 0.71 -12.77
C LEU A 103 8.04 -0.05 -12.68
N LEU A 104 7.36 0.06 -11.52
CA LEU A 104 6.04 -0.53 -11.31
C LEU A 104 4.98 0.13 -12.19
N LEU A 105 5.01 1.46 -12.37
CA LEU A 105 4.13 2.14 -13.31
C LEU A 105 4.27 1.56 -14.73
N LYS A 106 5.50 1.40 -15.19
CA LYS A 106 5.80 0.82 -16.50
C LYS A 106 5.34 -0.62 -16.60
N LYS A 107 5.66 -1.44 -15.58
CA LYS A 107 5.31 -2.88 -15.52
C LYS A 107 3.81 -3.10 -15.64
N TYR A 108 3.01 -2.30 -14.93
CA TYR A 108 1.54 -2.45 -14.91
C TYR A 108 0.81 -1.55 -15.90
N GLY A 109 1.52 -0.81 -16.75
CA GLY A 109 0.94 0.04 -17.79
C GLY A 109 0.09 1.19 -17.22
N ILE A 110 0.48 1.75 -16.06
CA ILE A 110 -0.27 2.81 -15.39
C ILE A 110 -0.17 4.10 -16.19
N ARG A 111 -1.32 4.63 -16.64
CA ARG A 111 -1.40 5.84 -17.49
C ARG A 111 -2.08 7.02 -16.80
N GLY A 112 -2.61 6.82 -15.59
CA GLY A 112 -3.31 7.87 -14.85
C GLY A 112 -3.52 7.51 -13.38
N PHE A 113 -3.92 8.51 -12.60
CA PHE A 113 -4.08 8.39 -11.15
C PHE A 113 -5.47 8.90 -10.70
N PRO A 114 -6.05 8.31 -9.63
CA PRO A 114 -5.60 7.05 -9.05
C PRO A 114 -5.90 5.86 -9.97
N THR A 115 -5.04 4.85 -9.96
CA THR A 115 -5.35 3.53 -10.51
C THR A 115 -5.31 2.52 -9.37
N VAL A 116 -6.33 1.67 -9.27
CA VAL A 116 -6.42 0.60 -8.28
C VAL A 116 -6.37 -0.74 -9.00
N MET A 117 -5.62 -1.71 -8.45
CA MET A 117 -5.41 -3.01 -9.07
C MET A 117 -5.45 -4.14 -8.05
N PHE A 118 -5.93 -5.29 -8.48
CA PHE A 118 -5.62 -6.57 -7.85
C PHE A 118 -4.35 -7.13 -8.50
N ILE A 119 -3.38 -7.51 -7.68
CA ILE A 119 -2.16 -8.17 -8.15
C ILE A 119 -2.17 -9.59 -7.61
N LYS A 120 -2.18 -10.56 -8.52
CA LYS A 120 -2.18 -11.98 -8.21
C LYS A 120 -0.81 -12.44 -7.72
N ILE A 121 -0.74 -13.62 -7.10
CA ILE A 121 0.50 -14.24 -6.59
C ILE A 121 1.57 -14.41 -7.70
N ASN A 122 1.13 -14.62 -8.95
CA ASN A 122 2.02 -14.71 -10.12
C ASN A 122 2.51 -13.33 -10.62
N GLY A 123 2.09 -12.24 -9.98
CA GLY A 123 2.46 -10.87 -10.33
C GLY A 123 1.62 -10.25 -11.46
N GLU A 124 0.58 -10.96 -11.96
CA GLU A 124 -0.36 -10.41 -12.93
C GLU A 124 -1.28 -9.38 -12.27
N GLY A 125 -1.44 -8.23 -12.91
CA GLY A 125 -2.30 -7.15 -12.43
C GLY A 125 -3.61 -7.08 -13.19
N VAL A 126 -4.72 -6.91 -12.46
CA VAL A 126 -6.06 -6.67 -13.01
C VAL A 126 -6.62 -5.41 -12.39
N VAL A 127 -7.19 -4.51 -13.21
CA VAL A 127 -7.78 -3.26 -12.70
C VAL A 127 -8.94 -3.58 -11.76
N ALA A 128 -8.88 -3.02 -10.57
CA ALA A 128 -9.93 -3.16 -9.56
C ALA A 128 -10.97 -2.03 -9.70
N PRO A 129 -12.24 -2.25 -9.29
CA PRO A 129 -13.25 -1.23 -9.34
C PRO A 129 -12.96 -0.10 -8.34
N ARG A 130 -13.35 1.13 -8.70
CA ARG A 130 -13.36 2.27 -7.78
C ARG A 130 -14.66 2.29 -6.97
N PRO A 131 -14.70 3.03 -5.83
CA PRO A 131 -15.94 3.20 -5.09
C PRO A 131 -16.98 3.90 -5.96
N ALA A 132 -18.23 3.43 -5.87
CA ALA A 132 -19.36 4.10 -6.49
C ALA A 132 -19.81 5.28 -5.61
N LYS A 133 -20.58 6.21 -6.19
CA LYS A 133 -21.23 7.27 -5.43
C LYS A 133 -22.06 6.67 -4.29
N GLU A 134 -22.02 7.29 -3.13
CA GLU A 134 -22.77 6.88 -1.93
C GLU A 134 -22.34 5.52 -1.30
N THR A 135 -21.27 4.91 -1.77
CA THR A 135 -20.70 3.71 -1.15
C THR A 135 -19.94 4.08 0.13
N THR A 136 -20.19 3.41 1.24
CA THR A 136 -19.39 3.58 2.47
C THR A 136 -18.00 2.93 2.32
N PRO A 137 -16.98 3.33 3.11
CA PRO A 137 -15.67 2.71 3.06
C PRO A 137 -15.72 1.20 3.32
N LYS A 138 -16.52 0.74 4.27
CA LYS A 138 -16.71 -0.69 4.56
C LYS A 138 -17.34 -1.44 3.39
N GLU A 139 -18.41 -0.91 2.81
CA GLU A 139 -19.08 -1.52 1.64
C GLU A 139 -18.16 -1.60 0.44
N TYR A 140 -17.31 -0.58 0.26
CA TYR A 140 -16.29 -0.61 -0.80
C TYR A 140 -15.30 -1.75 -0.60
N ALA A 141 -14.78 -1.97 0.60
CA ALA A 141 -13.90 -3.08 0.91
C ALA A 141 -14.57 -4.45 0.67
N ILE A 142 -15.83 -4.62 1.08
CA ILE A 142 -16.63 -5.83 0.83
C ILE A 142 -16.81 -6.08 -0.68
N LYS A 143 -17.10 -5.03 -1.45
CA LYS A 143 -17.24 -5.11 -2.91
C LYS A 143 -15.94 -5.55 -3.57
N LEU A 144 -14.81 -4.99 -3.15
CA LEU A 144 -13.49 -5.40 -3.62
C LEU A 144 -13.22 -6.88 -3.36
N ALA A 145 -13.55 -7.38 -2.16
CA ALA A 145 -13.35 -8.79 -1.81
C ALA A 145 -14.20 -9.73 -2.67
N LYS A 146 -15.44 -9.36 -2.98
CA LYS A 146 -16.32 -10.12 -3.88
C LYS A 146 -15.76 -10.18 -5.30
N GLU A 147 -15.28 -9.04 -5.82
CA GLU A 147 -14.74 -8.95 -7.17
C GLU A 147 -13.41 -9.73 -7.30
N ALA A 148 -12.52 -9.64 -6.32
CA ALA A 148 -11.28 -10.40 -6.32
C ALA A 148 -11.52 -11.92 -6.31
N LYS A 149 -12.52 -12.40 -5.55
CA LYS A 149 -12.92 -13.81 -5.54
C LYS A 149 -13.45 -14.26 -6.90
N LYS A 150 -14.27 -13.46 -7.57
CA LYS A 150 -14.78 -13.74 -8.91
C LYS A 150 -13.65 -13.89 -9.94
N ILE A 151 -12.72 -12.92 -9.97
CA ILE A 151 -11.55 -12.95 -10.86
C ILE A 151 -10.69 -14.19 -10.61
N SER A 152 -10.51 -14.58 -9.33
CA SER A 152 -9.75 -15.77 -8.96
C SER A 152 -10.42 -17.08 -9.45
N GLN A 153 -11.74 -17.15 -9.47
CA GLN A 153 -12.49 -18.31 -9.97
C GLN A 153 -12.42 -18.43 -11.49
N GLU A 154 -12.60 -17.33 -12.21
CA GLU A 154 -12.52 -17.30 -13.68
C GLU A 154 -11.13 -17.70 -14.20
N SER A 155 -10.06 -17.41 -13.45
CA SER A 155 -8.70 -17.81 -13.81
C SER A 155 -8.40 -19.31 -13.60
N LYS A 156 -9.24 -20.07 -12.88
CA LYS A 156 -9.10 -21.52 -12.68
C LYS A 156 -9.86 -22.35 -13.71
N THR A 157 -10.75 -21.71 -14.47
CA THR A 157 -11.64 -22.37 -15.43
C THR A 157 -11.12 -22.28 -16.88
N LYS A 158 -10.02 -21.58 -17.09
CA LYS A 158 -9.28 -21.48 -18.37
C LYS A 158 -7.97 -22.27 -18.31
#